data_a0b0db8ec54a75c906daf7e03b75286c
#
_entry.id   a0b0db8ec54a75c906daf7e03b75286c
#
_cell.length_a   1.000
_cell.length_b   1.000
_cell.length_c   1.000
_cell.angle_alpha   90.00
_cell.angle_beta   90.00
_cell.angle_gamma   90.00
#
_symmetry.space_group_name_H-M   'P 1'
#
loop_
_entity.id
_entity.type
_entity.pdbx_description
1 polymer ?
#
loop_
_entity_poly.entity_id
_entity_poly.type
_entity_poly.pdbx_seq_one_letter_code
_entity_poly.pdbx_strand_id
1 'polypeptide(L)'
;ILAAPGYYEAWRCVPILCAAMLFCAFTSFMGSVYTVTQKSTLSLWTSLLGAVINVIMNALLIPSPMGIYGAAFATWVSYFVVFLVRSVNARKYIPFRLFGKVLFISTALLAVQILFMCFEWTGWIAVQAGVVVLMFLIGRKQIMEKINAFRRRAGGKKA
;
A
#
# COMPACT_ATOMS: atom_id res chain seq x y z
N ILE A 1 19.99 -12.66 -16.07
CA ILE A 1 20.80 -11.86 -17.01
C ILE A 1 20.92 -10.41 -16.56
N LEU A 2 19.98 -9.87 -15.76
CA LEU A 2 19.95 -8.47 -15.33
C LEU A 2 20.49 -8.22 -13.92
N ALA A 3 20.75 -9.23 -13.14
CA ALA A 3 21.31 -9.11 -11.78
C ALA A 3 22.65 -9.85 -11.67
N ALA A 4 23.64 -9.21 -11.03
CA ALA A 4 24.90 -9.86 -10.70
C ALA A 4 24.63 -11.04 -9.73
N PRO A 5 25.46 -12.12 -9.76
CA PRO A 5 25.24 -13.32 -8.94
C PRO A 5 25.03 -13.05 -7.44
N GLY A 6 25.69 -12.01 -6.90
CA GLY A 6 25.57 -11.63 -5.48
C GLY A 6 24.23 -10.97 -5.10
N TYR A 7 23.43 -10.56 -6.10
CA TYR A 7 22.11 -9.94 -5.87
C TYR A 7 20.93 -10.88 -6.17
N TYR A 8 21.23 -12.16 -6.41
CA TYR A 8 20.17 -13.10 -6.79
C TYR A 8 19.11 -13.28 -5.69
N GLU A 9 19.46 -13.14 -4.44
CA GLU A 9 18.50 -13.23 -3.31
C GLU A 9 17.63 -11.99 -3.11
N ALA A 10 17.93 -10.89 -3.79
CA ALA A 10 17.15 -9.64 -3.68
C ALA A 10 15.67 -9.80 -4.11
N TRP A 11 15.33 -10.81 -4.92
CA TRP A 11 13.95 -11.11 -5.31
C TRP A 11 13.04 -11.38 -4.11
N ARG A 12 13.58 -11.87 -3.00
CA ARG A 12 12.84 -12.14 -1.76
C ARG A 12 12.31 -10.86 -1.09
N CYS A 13 12.96 -9.72 -1.32
CA CYS A 13 12.52 -8.42 -0.81
C CYS A 13 11.41 -7.79 -1.67
N VAL A 14 11.25 -8.25 -2.92
CA VAL A 14 10.30 -7.66 -3.89
C VAL A 14 8.87 -7.60 -3.37
N PRO A 15 8.29 -8.64 -2.74
CA PRO A 15 6.92 -8.58 -2.25
C PRO A 15 6.70 -7.51 -1.18
N ILE A 16 7.67 -7.36 -0.27
CA ILE A 16 7.62 -6.34 0.79
C ILE A 16 7.68 -4.95 0.16
N LEU A 17 8.55 -4.77 -0.83
CA LEU A 17 8.66 -3.51 -1.57
C LEU A 17 7.41 -3.23 -2.41
N CYS A 18 6.78 -4.24 -3.02
CA CYS A 18 5.51 -4.08 -3.73
C CYS A 18 4.40 -3.60 -2.79
N ALA A 19 4.32 -4.15 -1.57
CA ALA A 19 3.39 -3.66 -0.56
C ALA A 19 3.72 -2.22 -0.13
N ALA A 20 5.00 -1.87 0.01
CA ALA A 20 5.44 -0.50 0.29
C ALA A 20 5.01 0.47 -0.84
N MET A 21 5.18 0.08 -2.09
CA MET A 21 4.77 0.87 -3.26
C MET A 21 3.26 1.10 -3.33
N LEU A 22 2.44 0.13 -2.90
CA LEU A 22 1.00 0.31 -2.78
C LEU A 22 0.67 1.45 -1.80
N PHE A 23 1.26 1.43 -0.61
CA PHE A 23 1.07 2.52 0.36
C PHE A 23 1.67 3.84 -0.11
N CYS A 24 2.80 3.81 -0.84
CA CYS A 24 3.35 4.98 -1.51
C CYS A 24 2.34 5.61 -2.48
N ALA A 25 1.68 4.82 -3.32
CA ALA A 25 0.64 5.29 -4.23
C ALA A 25 -0.54 5.93 -3.47
N PHE A 26 -1.01 5.30 -2.39
CA PHE A 26 -2.07 5.86 -1.55
C PHE A 26 -1.64 7.16 -0.86
N THR A 27 -0.42 7.25 -0.34
CA THR A 27 0.10 8.48 0.26
C THR A 27 0.23 9.60 -0.74
N SER A 28 0.63 9.31 -1.97
CA SER A 28 0.72 10.28 -3.07
C SER A 28 -0.66 10.79 -3.45
N PHE A 29 -1.65 9.88 -3.56
CA PHE A 29 -3.03 10.27 -3.79
C PHE A 29 -3.59 11.16 -2.67
N MET A 30 -3.34 10.83 -1.40
CA MET A 30 -3.75 11.69 -0.28
C MET A 30 -2.97 13.01 -0.27
N GLY A 31 -1.74 13.03 -0.75
CA GLY A 31 -0.93 14.23 -0.91
C GLY A 31 -1.53 15.22 -1.90
N SER A 32 -2.17 14.76 -2.98
CA SER A 32 -2.85 15.62 -3.94
C SER A 32 -4.01 16.42 -3.32
N VAL A 33 -4.67 15.88 -2.29
CA VAL A 33 -5.70 16.58 -1.52
C VAL A 33 -5.13 17.84 -0.86
N TYR A 34 -3.92 17.76 -0.31
CA TYR A 34 -3.27 18.91 0.30
C TYR A 34 -2.86 19.98 -0.73
N THR A 35 -2.49 19.54 -1.92
CA THR A 35 -2.17 20.46 -3.03
C THR A 35 -3.43 21.22 -3.47
N VAL A 36 -4.54 20.52 -3.68
CA VAL A 36 -5.83 21.13 -4.08
C VAL A 36 -6.36 22.08 -3.00
N THR A 37 -6.17 21.74 -1.72
CA THR A 37 -6.60 22.60 -0.60
C THR A 37 -5.58 23.65 -0.19
N GLN A 38 -4.49 23.82 -0.97
CA GLN A 38 -3.38 24.77 -0.72
C GLN A 38 -2.73 24.57 0.67
N LYS A 39 -2.75 23.35 1.20
CA LYS A 39 -2.14 22.97 2.49
C LYS A 39 -0.80 22.24 2.29
N SER A 40 0.05 22.75 1.41
CA SER A 40 1.34 22.13 1.05
C SER A 40 2.27 21.86 2.25
N THR A 41 2.18 22.72 3.28
CA THR A 41 2.93 22.54 4.53
C THR A 41 2.60 21.22 5.23
N LEU A 42 1.34 20.77 5.21
CA LEU A 42 0.96 19.46 5.77
C LEU A 42 1.54 18.31 4.95
N SER A 43 1.62 18.47 3.63
CA SER A 43 2.27 17.48 2.76
C SER A 43 3.74 17.33 3.11
N LEU A 44 4.44 18.47 3.31
CA LEU A 44 5.86 18.49 3.70
C LEU A 44 6.08 17.80 5.05
N TRP A 45 5.34 18.18 6.09
CA TRP A 45 5.49 17.61 7.42
C TRP A 45 5.20 16.11 7.47
N THR A 46 4.15 15.66 6.76
CA THR A 46 3.85 14.23 6.70
C THR A 46 4.91 13.43 5.93
N SER A 47 5.51 14.02 4.90
CA SER A 47 6.61 13.38 4.17
C SER A 47 7.88 13.32 5.03
N LEU A 48 8.18 14.41 5.75
CA LEU A 48 9.32 14.46 6.66
C LEU A 48 9.19 13.42 7.78
N LEU A 49 7.98 13.28 8.36
CA LEU A 49 7.68 12.24 9.35
C LEU A 49 8.01 10.85 8.80
N GLY A 50 7.60 10.55 7.55
CA GLY A 50 7.90 9.28 6.90
C GLY A 50 9.40 9.05 6.71
N ALA A 51 10.12 10.09 6.29
CA ALA A 51 11.58 10.03 6.12
C ALA A 51 12.30 9.77 7.45
N VAL A 52 11.92 10.45 8.52
CA VAL A 52 12.49 10.25 9.86
C VAL A 52 12.24 8.81 10.34
N ILE A 53 11.01 8.31 10.22
CA ILE A 53 10.67 6.93 10.60
C ILE A 53 11.51 5.94 9.78
N ASN A 54 11.64 6.17 8.47
CA ASN A 54 12.45 5.31 7.60
C ASN A 54 13.92 5.24 8.04
N VAL A 55 14.53 6.40 8.33
CA VAL A 55 15.92 6.46 8.78
C VAL A 55 16.09 5.74 10.11
N ILE A 56 15.22 5.99 11.09
CA ILE A 56 15.27 5.35 12.40
C ILE A 56 15.12 3.83 12.26
N MET A 57 14.12 3.38 11.51
CA MET A 57 13.88 1.95 11.31
C MET A 57 15.04 1.27 10.58
N ASN A 58 15.63 1.93 9.57
CA ASN A 58 16.81 1.41 8.89
C ASN A 58 18.01 1.30 9.84
N ALA A 59 18.26 2.32 10.67
CA ALA A 59 19.35 2.30 11.64
C ALA A 59 19.21 1.16 12.68
N LEU A 60 17.97 0.76 13.01
CA LEU A 60 17.70 -0.31 13.95
C LEU A 60 17.68 -1.70 13.30
N LEU A 61 17.12 -1.81 12.09
CA LEU A 61 16.85 -3.10 11.47
C LEU A 61 17.98 -3.61 10.57
N ILE A 62 18.76 -2.72 9.94
CA ILE A 62 19.88 -3.15 9.08
C ILE A 62 20.99 -3.84 9.88
N PRO A 63 21.40 -3.35 11.10
CA PRO A 63 22.39 -4.04 11.90
C PRO A 63 21.88 -5.35 12.53
N SER A 64 20.56 -5.57 12.55
CA SER A 64 19.94 -6.79 13.06
C SER A 64 20.13 -7.96 12.08
N PRO A 65 19.88 -9.21 12.50
CA PRO A 65 19.95 -10.37 11.60
C PRO A 65 18.99 -10.30 10.39
N MET A 66 18.11 -9.30 10.34
CA MET A 66 17.21 -9.07 9.21
C MET A 66 17.91 -8.44 7.99
N GLY A 67 19.02 -7.72 8.16
CA GLY A 67 19.80 -7.16 7.05
C GLY A 67 18.98 -6.43 5.99
N ILE A 68 19.03 -6.90 4.74
CA ILE A 68 18.30 -6.32 3.58
C ILE A 68 16.79 -6.38 3.77
N TYR A 69 16.25 -7.42 4.41
CA TYR A 69 14.82 -7.52 4.71
C TYR A 69 14.37 -6.42 5.68
N GLY A 70 15.25 -6.05 6.62
CA GLY A 70 15.02 -4.95 7.54
C GLY A 70 14.82 -3.63 6.81
N ALA A 71 15.62 -3.35 5.79
CA ALA A 71 15.48 -2.14 4.97
C ALA A 71 14.15 -2.11 4.18
N ALA A 72 13.77 -3.24 3.58
CA ALA A 72 12.49 -3.37 2.88
C ALA A 72 11.30 -3.17 3.83
N PHE A 73 11.36 -3.76 5.03
CA PHE A 73 10.34 -3.62 6.06
C PHE A 73 10.26 -2.18 6.61
N ALA A 74 11.41 -1.52 6.83
CA ALA A 74 11.47 -0.11 7.24
C ALA A 74 10.75 0.79 6.24
N THR A 75 10.96 0.55 4.95
CA THR A 75 10.30 1.28 3.86
C THR A 75 8.78 1.06 3.88
N TRP A 76 8.35 -0.17 4.04
CA TRP A 76 6.93 -0.51 4.13
C TRP A 76 6.25 0.17 5.32
N VAL A 77 6.83 0.08 6.53
CA VAL A 77 6.31 0.70 7.76
C VAL A 77 6.21 2.21 7.60
N SER A 78 7.23 2.85 7.03
CA SER A 78 7.26 4.30 6.83
C SER A 78 6.10 4.78 5.96
N TYR A 79 5.89 4.16 4.81
CA TYR A 79 4.76 4.50 3.93
C TYR A 79 3.41 4.18 4.56
N PHE A 80 3.31 3.09 5.32
CA PHE A 80 2.09 2.73 6.03
C PHE A 80 1.72 3.79 7.08
N VAL A 81 2.69 4.24 7.88
CA VAL A 81 2.44 5.28 8.89
C VAL A 81 2.05 6.61 8.23
N VAL A 82 2.76 7.03 7.19
CA VAL A 82 2.39 8.24 6.43
C VAL A 82 0.99 8.14 5.84
N PHE A 83 0.64 6.97 5.30
CA PHE A 83 -0.72 6.72 4.80
C PHE A 83 -1.76 6.88 5.91
N LEU A 84 -1.55 6.32 7.09
CA LEU A 84 -2.48 6.46 8.22
C LEU A 84 -2.65 7.93 8.62
N VAL A 85 -1.54 8.65 8.81
CA VAL A 85 -1.57 10.06 9.20
C VAL A 85 -2.29 10.91 8.15
N ARG A 86 -1.97 10.71 6.87
CA ARG A 86 -2.63 11.41 5.76
C ARG A 86 -4.11 11.05 5.65
N SER A 87 -4.47 9.80 5.85
CA SER A 87 -5.87 9.33 5.80
C SER A 87 -6.73 10.00 6.86
N VAL A 88 -6.20 10.19 8.08
CA VAL A 88 -6.91 10.87 9.15
C VAL A 88 -7.02 12.37 8.86
N ASN A 89 -5.91 13.00 8.47
CA ASN A 89 -5.89 14.44 8.21
C ASN A 89 -6.68 14.85 6.96
N ALA A 90 -6.60 14.08 5.87
CA ALA A 90 -7.28 14.41 4.63
C ALA A 90 -8.81 14.37 4.76
N ARG A 91 -9.36 13.55 5.67
CA ARG A 91 -10.80 13.52 5.96
C ARG A 91 -11.36 14.84 6.46
N LYS A 92 -10.53 15.70 7.06
CA LYS A 92 -10.93 17.03 7.53
C LYS A 92 -11.18 18.01 6.38
N TYR A 93 -10.55 17.76 5.23
CA TYR A 93 -10.60 18.68 4.07
C TYR A 93 -11.55 18.19 2.98
N ILE A 94 -11.59 16.89 2.76
CA ILE A 94 -12.50 16.29 1.78
C ILE A 94 -13.22 15.11 2.45
N PRO A 95 -14.56 15.12 2.51
CA PRO A 95 -15.34 14.02 3.07
C PRO A 95 -15.33 12.84 2.09
N PHE A 96 -14.27 12.04 2.09
CA PHE A 96 -14.24 10.80 1.36
C PHE A 96 -14.43 9.60 2.30
N ARG A 97 -15.21 8.64 1.86
CA ARG A 97 -15.35 7.37 2.56
C ARG A 97 -14.26 6.42 2.06
N LEU A 98 -13.20 6.28 2.83
CA LEU A 98 -12.31 5.13 2.66
C LEU A 98 -13.16 3.88 2.93
N PHE A 99 -13.14 2.94 2.00
CA PHE A 99 -13.69 1.60 2.24
C PHE A 99 -12.75 0.85 3.19
N GLY A 100 -12.75 1.27 4.46
CA GLY A 100 -11.78 0.80 5.46
C GLY A 100 -11.76 -0.71 5.61
N LYS A 101 -12.93 -1.36 5.50
CA LYS A 101 -13.04 -2.83 5.53
C LYS A 101 -12.28 -3.48 4.39
N VAL A 102 -12.43 -2.97 3.16
CA VAL A 102 -11.77 -3.54 1.98
C VAL A 102 -10.28 -3.27 2.01
N LEU A 103 -9.89 -2.07 2.40
CA LEU A 103 -8.50 -1.70 2.55
C LEU A 103 -7.82 -2.55 3.62
N PHE A 104 -8.48 -2.79 4.74
CA PHE A 104 -7.99 -3.67 5.80
C PHE A 104 -7.87 -5.12 5.33
N ILE A 105 -8.89 -5.65 4.66
CA ILE A 105 -8.88 -7.02 4.11
C ILE A 105 -7.76 -7.16 3.06
N SER A 106 -7.63 -6.19 2.15
CA SER A 106 -6.57 -6.22 1.12
C SER A 106 -5.17 -6.15 1.73
N THR A 107 -4.97 -5.32 2.76
CA THR A 107 -3.69 -5.23 3.48
C THR A 107 -3.39 -6.51 4.24
N ALA A 108 -4.39 -7.10 4.90
CA ALA A 108 -4.23 -8.38 5.60
C ALA A 108 -3.89 -9.52 4.64
N LEU A 109 -4.55 -9.59 3.48
CA LEU A 109 -4.24 -10.56 2.43
C LEU A 109 -2.81 -10.40 1.89
N LEU A 110 -2.37 -9.16 1.66
CA LEU A 110 -0.99 -8.88 1.26
C LEU A 110 0.01 -9.30 2.34
N ALA A 111 -0.28 -9.03 3.62
CA ALA A 111 0.58 -9.44 4.72
C ALA A 111 0.71 -10.98 4.81
N VAL A 112 -0.40 -11.70 4.66
CA VAL A 112 -0.41 -13.17 4.59
C VAL A 112 0.43 -13.66 3.40
N GLN A 113 0.26 -13.04 2.24
CA GLN A 113 1.01 -13.37 1.03
C GLN A 113 2.53 -13.19 1.20
N ILE A 114 2.94 -12.08 1.83
CA ILE A 114 4.35 -11.81 2.17
C ILE A 114 4.89 -12.87 3.13
N LEU A 115 4.13 -13.25 4.16
CA LEU A 115 4.53 -14.28 5.11
C LEU A 115 4.74 -15.63 4.41
N PHE A 116 3.80 -16.08 3.57
CA PHE A 116 3.94 -17.34 2.83
C PHE A 116 5.16 -17.35 1.91
N MET A 117 5.49 -16.21 1.32
CA MET A 117 6.64 -16.09 0.44
C MET A 117 7.96 -16.05 1.22
N CYS A 118 8.01 -15.37 2.37
CA CYS A 118 9.20 -15.32 3.22
C CYS A 118 9.55 -16.69 3.84
N PHE A 119 8.54 -17.53 4.15
CA PHE A 119 8.75 -18.85 4.72
C PHE A 119 8.96 -19.96 3.67
N GLU A 120 9.00 -19.65 2.38
CA GLU A 120 9.20 -20.61 1.27
C GLU A 120 8.32 -21.87 1.39
N TRP A 121 7.09 -21.72 1.87
CA TRP A 121 6.20 -22.85 2.12
C TRP A 121 5.81 -23.54 0.81
N THR A 122 5.84 -24.88 0.81
CA THR A 122 5.49 -25.69 -0.36
C THR A 122 4.10 -25.30 -0.88
N GLY A 123 4.01 -24.81 -2.13
CA GLY A 123 2.74 -24.35 -2.73
C GLY A 123 2.48 -22.84 -2.70
N TRP A 124 3.48 -22.03 -2.35
CA TRP A 124 3.37 -20.57 -2.30
C TRP A 124 2.79 -19.93 -3.59
N ILE A 125 3.07 -20.55 -4.76
CA ILE A 125 2.54 -20.09 -6.06
C ILE A 125 1.01 -20.23 -6.11
N ALA A 126 0.46 -21.35 -5.65
CA ALA A 126 -0.98 -21.59 -5.62
C ALA A 126 -1.70 -20.62 -4.66
N VAL A 127 -1.10 -20.33 -3.51
CA VAL A 127 -1.63 -19.35 -2.55
C VAL A 127 -1.61 -17.96 -3.16
N GLN A 128 -0.55 -17.56 -3.85
CA GLN A 128 -0.48 -16.28 -4.54
C GLN A 128 -1.55 -16.14 -5.62
N ALA A 129 -1.70 -17.15 -6.47
CA ALA A 129 -2.74 -17.16 -7.49
C ALA A 129 -4.15 -17.05 -6.86
N GLY A 130 -4.40 -17.78 -5.79
CA GLY A 130 -5.66 -17.73 -5.04
C GLY A 130 -5.95 -16.35 -4.45
N VAL A 131 -4.96 -15.70 -3.83
CA VAL A 131 -5.09 -14.35 -3.26
C VAL A 131 -5.36 -13.30 -4.35
N VAL A 132 -4.66 -13.38 -5.50
CA VAL A 132 -4.89 -12.48 -6.64
C VAL A 132 -6.32 -12.62 -7.17
N VAL A 133 -6.80 -13.86 -7.35
CA VAL A 133 -8.18 -14.13 -7.78
C VAL A 133 -9.18 -13.59 -6.76
N LEU A 134 -8.94 -13.80 -5.47
CA LEU A 134 -9.82 -13.31 -4.39
C LEU A 134 -9.86 -11.77 -4.38
N MET A 135 -8.72 -11.10 -4.50
CA MET A 135 -8.64 -9.63 -4.60
C MET A 135 -9.38 -9.12 -5.84
N PHE A 136 -9.25 -9.80 -6.97
CA PHE A 136 -9.97 -9.44 -8.19
C PHE A 136 -11.48 -9.59 -8.02
N LEU A 137 -11.96 -10.66 -7.39
CA LEU A 137 -13.39 -10.89 -7.12
C LEU A 137 -13.97 -9.85 -6.16
N ILE A 138 -13.23 -9.47 -5.10
CA ILE A 138 -13.64 -8.42 -4.16
C ILE A 138 -13.69 -7.06 -4.87
N GLY A 139 -12.65 -6.75 -5.66
CA GLY A 139 -12.58 -5.51 -6.44
C GLY A 139 -13.68 -5.40 -7.50
N ARG A 140 -13.99 -6.52 -8.20
CA ARG A 140 -15.02 -6.58 -9.24
C ARG A 140 -16.39 -6.20 -8.71
N LYS A 141 -16.79 -6.69 -7.54
CA LYS A 141 -18.09 -6.33 -6.92
C LYS A 141 -18.22 -4.83 -6.72
N GLN A 142 -17.20 -4.20 -6.16
CA GLN A 142 -17.21 -2.76 -5.88
C GLN A 142 -17.17 -1.90 -7.15
N ILE A 143 -16.41 -2.32 -8.15
CA ILE A 143 -16.35 -1.65 -9.45
C ILE A 143 -17.72 -1.73 -10.13
N MET A 144 -18.35 -2.90 -10.13
CA MET A 144 -19.70 -3.09 -10.72
C MET A 144 -20.77 -2.25 -10.02
N GLU A 145 -20.77 -2.19 -8.69
CA GLU A 145 -21.70 -1.35 -7.93
C GLU A 145 -21.55 0.13 -8.27
N LYS A 146 -20.31 0.63 -8.42
CA LYS A 146 -20.04 2.01 -8.80
C LYS A 146 -20.44 2.29 -10.26
N ILE A 147 -20.13 1.38 -11.18
CA ILE A 147 -20.55 1.52 -12.59
C ILE A 147 -22.08 1.57 -12.68
N ASN A 148 -22.78 0.69 -11.97
CA ASN A 148 -24.24 0.67 -11.96
C ASN A 148 -24.83 1.93 -11.31
N ALA A 149 -24.22 2.45 -10.24
CA ALA A 149 -24.61 3.71 -9.63
C ALA A 149 -24.40 4.90 -10.57
N PHE A 150 -23.28 4.90 -11.30
CA PHE A 150 -23.01 5.93 -12.31
C PHE A 150 -23.96 5.86 -13.49
N ARG A 151 -24.28 4.67 -14.01
CA ARG A 151 -25.28 4.46 -15.07
C ARG A 151 -26.66 4.96 -14.66
N ARG A 152 -27.10 4.68 -13.43
CA ARG A 152 -28.37 5.17 -12.88
C ARG A 152 -28.42 6.70 -12.82
N ARG A 153 -27.31 7.36 -12.44
CA ARG A 153 -27.22 8.84 -12.42
C ARG A 153 -27.18 9.45 -13.81
N ALA A 154 -26.54 8.80 -14.76
CA ALA A 154 -26.50 9.26 -16.16
C ALA A 154 -27.84 9.06 -16.89
N GLY A 155 -28.57 8.01 -16.59
CA GLY A 155 -29.91 7.73 -17.15
C GLY A 155 -31.01 8.63 -16.59
N GLY A 156 -30.90 9.05 -15.32
CA GLY A 156 -31.89 9.95 -14.69
C GLY A 156 -31.79 11.43 -15.07
N LYS A 157 -30.82 11.83 -15.89
CA LYS A 157 -30.71 13.19 -16.42
C LYS A 157 -31.33 13.37 -17.82
N LYS A 158 -31.96 12.33 -18.36
CA LYS A 158 -32.62 12.37 -19.69
C LYS A 158 -34.15 12.31 -19.62
N ALA A 159 -34.73 12.42 -18.46
CA ALA A 159 -36.17 12.66 -18.19
C ALA A 159 -36.29 13.98 -17.41
#